data_aced2f5dd7ea96213154e41b6325d542
#
_entry.id   aced2f5dd7ea96213154e41b6325d542
#
_cell.length_a   1.000
_cell.length_b   1.000
_cell.length_c   1.000
_cell.angle_alpha   90.00
_cell.angle_beta   90.00
_cell.angle_gamma   90.00
#
_symmetry.space_group_name_H-M   'P 1'
#
loop_
_entity.id
_entity.type
_entity.pdbx_description
1 polymer ?
#
loop_
_entity_poly.entity_id
_entity_poly.type
_entity_poly.pdbx_seq_one_letter_code
_entity_poly.pdbx_strand_id
1 'polypeptide(L)'
;MSRIIDLSFPHNWHAEILSARPLILPPRSFVYPRQAEEVERGALEVLVRPQKSGAPGLDSETRDSSAQEFLATCALGFRDPAVPTGLWSTPDPEKICAVAGGYAYLIDTTAPEHFTMLPYRPVMEVRAVPAEGLLLFVGHRSILAWGGFAWGRDGQAWESERLSDEGLTISSIENRTLRGVGWEMRSDKETPFTIDLRSGLRITPENT
;
A
#
# COMPACT_ATOMS: atom_id res chain seq x y z
N MET A 1 -7.73 16.74 -3.78
CA MET A 1 -7.63 15.27 -3.82
C MET A 1 -8.18 14.72 -2.51
N SER A 2 -9.10 13.77 -2.56
CA SER A 2 -9.55 13.05 -1.36
C SER A 2 -8.42 12.13 -0.89
N ARG A 3 -8.02 12.25 0.38
CA ARG A 3 -7.02 11.37 0.98
C ARG A 3 -7.73 10.13 1.52
N ILE A 4 -7.24 8.96 1.16
CA ILE A 4 -7.81 7.67 1.57
C ILE A 4 -7.06 7.20 2.82
N ILE A 5 -7.79 6.70 3.81
CA ILE A 5 -7.20 6.02 4.97
C ILE A 5 -7.97 4.72 5.15
N ASP A 6 -7.27 3.60 5.03
CA ASP A 6 -7.81 2.25 5.25
C ASP A 6 -6.92 1.50 6.24
N LEU A 7 -7.44 1.29 7.43
CA LEU A 7 -6.78 0.63 8.55
C LEU A 7 -7.42 -0.74 8.86
N SER A 8 -7.77 -1.48 7.83
CA SER A 8 -8.47 -2.77 7.95
C SER A 8 -7.61 -3.88 8.55
N PHE A 9 -6.28 -3.79 8.49
CA PHE A 9 -5.40 -4.74 9.16
C PHE A 9 -5.04 -4.27 10.57
N PRO A 10 -4.81 -5.19 11.52
CA PRO A 10 -4.21 -4.86 12.81
C PRO A 10 -2.86 -4.19 12.62
N HIS A 11 -2.57 -3.15 13.40
CA HIS A 11 -1.33 -2.40 13.27
C HIS A 11 -0.85 -1.85 14.63
N ASN A 12 0.47 -1.69 14.76
CA ASN A 12 1.15 -1.24 15.97
C ASN A 12 1.71 0.18 15.79
N TRP A 13 0.94 1.07 15.17
CA TRP A 13 1.33 2.45 14.95
C TRP A 13 0.09 3.35 14.86
N HIS A 14 0.31 4.63 15.06
CA HIS A 14 -0.64 5.68 14.70
C HIS A 14 -0.01 6.57 13.64
N ALA A 15 -0.79 7.01 12.66
CA ALA A 15 -0.29 7.90 11.63
C ALA A 15 -1.30 8.99 11.29
N GLU A 16 -0.77 10.16 10.96
CA GLU A 16 -1.53 11.34 10.57
C GLU A 16 -1.00 11.88 9.24
N ILE A 17 -1.88 12.11 8.29
CA ILE A 17 -1.54 12.80 7.05
C ILE A 17 -1.58 14.31 7.31
N LEU A 18 -0.43 14.94 7.20
CA LEU A 18 -0.31 16.38 7.38
C LEU A 18 -0.80 17.13 6.13
N SER A 19 -1.39 18.31 6.35
CA SER A 19 -1.83 19.18 5.24
C SER A 19 -0.66 19.80 4.48
N ALA A 20 0.48 19.99 5.15
CA ALA A 20 1.71 20.54 4.61
C ALA A 20 2.90 20.03 5.45
N ARG A 21 4.09 20.12 4.87
CA ARG A 21 5.33 19.85 5.59
C ARG A 21 5.50 20.81 6.76
N PRO A 22 5.81 20.33 7.97
CA PRO A 22 6.03 21.19 9.13
C PRO A 22 7.20 22.15 8.91
N LEU A 23 7.06 23.38 9.40
CA LEU A 23 8.16 24.37 9.38
C LEU A 23 9.33 23.93 10.27
N ILE A 24 9.02 23.28 11.39
CA ILE A 24 9.99 22.69 12.30
C ILE A 24 9.88 21.18 12.11
N LEU A 25 10.93 20.60 11.55
CA LEU A 25 10.96 19.15 11.30
C LEU A 25 11.20 18.40 12.61
N PRO A 26 10.51 17.24 12.81
CA PRO A 26 10.88 16.33 13.87
C PRO A 26 12.34 15.89 13.75
N PRO A 27 12.99 15.51 14.86
CA PRO A 27 14.39 15.03 14.86
C PRO A 27 14.61 13.84 13.93
N ARG A 28 13.58 13.00 13.75
CA ARG A 28 13.58 11.88 12.84
C ARG A 28 12.70 12.21 11.63
N SER A 29 13.33 12.47 10.49
CA SER A 29 12.64 12.80 9.23
C SER A 29 13.25 12.00 8.10
N PHE A 30 12.41 11.35 7.32
CA PHE A 30 12.80 10.46 6.23
C PHE A 30 12.12 10.88 4.94
N VAL A 31 12.87 10.86 3.84
CA VAL A 31 12.36 11.17 2.49
C VAL A 31 12.40 9.89 1.66
N TYR A 32 11.31 9.58 0.99
CA TYR A 32 11.15 8.39 0.16
C TYR A 32 10.83 8.76 -1.30
N PRO A 33 11.59 8.24 -2.27
CA PRO A 33 12.87 7.53 -2.11
C PRO A 33 13.97 8.47 -1.59
N ARG A 34 15.03 7.92 -1.00
CA ARG A 34 16.11 8.71 -0.37
C ARG A 34 16.77 9.75 -1.29
N GLN A 35 16.77 9.50 -2.61
CA GLN A 35 17.35 10.40 -3.60
C GLN A 35 16.38 11.48 -4.10
N ALA A 36 15.16 11.52 -3.62
CA ALA A 36 14.23 12.61 -3.91
C ALA A 36 14.62 13.84 -3.08
N GLU A 37 15.75 14.46 -3.43
CA GLU A 37 16.30 15.61 -2.71
C GLU A 37 15.36 16.81 -2.75
N GLU A 38 14.60 16.93 -3.84
CA GLU A 38 13.61 17.96 -4.00
C GLU A 38 12.27 17.35 -4.40
N VAL A 39 11.32 17.53 -3.56
CA VAL A 39 9.96 17.10 -3.82
C VAL A 39 9.28 18.17 -4.68
N GLU A 40 9.89 18.51 -5.82
CA GLU A 40 9.38 19.52 -6.77
C GLU A 40 7.94 19.23 -7.19
N ARG A 41 7.56 17.95 -7.24
CA ARG A 41 6.21 17.53 -7.60
C ARG A 41 5.24 17.54 -6.45
N GLY A 42 5.72 17.79 -5.22
CA GLY A 42 4.97 17.66 -3.98
C GLY A 42 5.20 16.32 -3.29
N ALA A 43 4.65 16.17 -2.11
CA ALA A 43 4.79 14.97 -1.30
C ALA A 43 3.51 14.68 -0.51
N LEU A 44 3.39 13.42 -0.08
CA LEU A 44 2.52 13.02 1.01
C LEU A 44 3.34 13.08 2.31
N GLU A 45 2.98 13.98 3.20
CA GLU A 45 3.61 14.12 4.51
C GLU A 45 2.84 13.33 5.54
N VAL A 46 3.51 12.41 6.21
CA VAL A 46 2.90 11.50 7.19
C VAL A 46 3.69 11.53 8.49
N LEU A 47 3.04 11.91 9.57
CA LEU A 47 3.60 11.81 10.91
C LEU A 47 3.24 10.45 11.49
N VAL A 48 4.25 9.63 11.80
CA VAL A 48 4.08 8.24 12.25
C VAL A 48 4.58 8.10 13.69
N ARG A 49 3.76 7.47 14.53
CA ARG A 49 4.05 7.16 15.93
C ARG A 49 3.97 5.65 16.13
N PRO A 50 5.11 4.94 16.16
CA PRO A 50 5.12 3.52 16.50
C PRO A 50 4.56 3.29 17.90
N GLN A 51 3.74 2.27 18.05
CA GLN A 51 3.25 1.81 19.34
C GLN A 51 4.01 0.56 19.75
N LYS A 52 4.48 0.50 21.00
CA LYS A 52 5.09 -0.73 21.50
C LYS A 52 4.04 -1.79 21.70
N SER A 53 4.23 -2.94 21.10
CA SER A 53 3.52 -4.18 21.43
C SER A 53 3.95 -4.62 22.83
N GLY A 54 3.29 -4.10 23.86
CA GLY A 54 3.56 -4.44 25.26
C GLY A 54 2.35 -5.10 25.88
N ALA A 55 2.57 -6.29 26.49
CA ALA A 55 1.58 -6.91 27.36
C ALA A 55 1.14 -5.90 28.46
N PRO A 56 -0.15 -5.87 28.85
CA PRO A 56 -0.60 -5.02 29.92
C PRO A 56 -0.07 -5.56 31.26
N GLY A 57 0.92 -4.86 31.82
CA GLY A 57 1.42 -5.17 33.15
C GLY A 57 2.92 -4.99 33.28
N LEU A 58 3.35 -3.80 33.48
CA LEU A 58 4.31 -3.26 34.43
C LEU A 58 4.64 -1.83 34.05
N ASP A 59 4.30 -0.94 34.95
CA ASP A 59 4.72 0.45 35.09
C ASP A 59 5.65 1.02 33.99
N SER A 60 5.07 1.56 32.95
CA SER A 60 5.77 2.46 32.04
C SER A 60 5.15 3.84 32.07
N GLU A 61 5.13 4.43 33.27
CA GLU A 61 5.11 5.88 33.36
C GLU A 61 6.38 6.40 32.68
N THR A 62 6.20 7.28 31.69
CA THR A 62 7.24 8.13 31.10
C THR A 62 8.37 7.43 30.34
N ARG A 63 8.07 6.64 29.29
CA ARG A 63 8.99 6.55 28.15
C ARG A 63 8.39 7.27 26.96
N ASP A 64 9.01 8.39 26.70
CA ASP A 64 8.69 9.38 25.69
C ASP A 64 8.37 8.72 24.34
N SER A 65 7.07 8.55 24.04
CA SER A 65 6.61 8.06 22.74
C SER A 65 7.00 9.00 21.60
N SER A 66 7.33 10.26 21.93
CA SER A 66 7.82 11.27 21.00
C SER A 66 9.22 10.93 20.48
N ALA A 67 10.03 10.16 21.25
CA ALA A 67 11.38 9.76 20.82
C ALA A 67 11.39 8.78 19.64
N GLN A 68 10.26 8.13 19.34
CA GLN A 68 10.11 7.19 18.21
C GLN A 68 9.28 7.77 17.06
N GLU A 69 8.63 8.91 17.26
CA GLU A 69 7.89 9.59 16.22
C GLU A 69 8.81 9.99 15.06
N PHE A 70 8.33 9.85 13.84
CA PHE A 70 9.06 10.31 12.67
C PHE A 70 8.13 10.90 11.61
N LEU A 71 8.69 11.79 10.80
CA LEU A 71 8.05 12.34 9.62
C LEU A 71 8.48 11.52 8.39
N ALA A 72 7.52 10.96 7.69
CA ALA A 72 7.69 10.32 6.39
C ALA A 72 7.25 11.29 5.28
N THR A 73 8.19 11.72 4.45
CA THR A 73 7.94 12.54 3.26
C THR A 73 7.99 11.64 2.03
N CYS A 74 6.84 11.24 1.51
CA CYS A 74 6.71 10.35 0.36
C CYS A 74 6.55 11.15 -0.92
N ALA A 75 7.52 11.10 -1.82
CA ALA A 75 7.48 11.84 -3.07
C ALA A 75 6.26 11.47 -3.92
N LEU A 76 5.59 12.50 -4.44
CA LEU A 76 4.40 12.33 -5.27
C LEU A 76 4.78 11.79 -6.65
N GLY A 77 4.08 10.75 -7.11
CA GLY A 77 4.26 10.21 -8.45
C GLY A 77 3.55 11.04 -9.50
N PHE A 78 2.26 10.85 -9.63
CA PHE A 78 1.43 11.53 -10.61
C PHE A 78 0.56 12.59 -9.93
N ARG A 79 0.28 13.69 -10.64
CA ARG A 79 -0.67 14.73 -10.21
C ARG A 79 -2.07 14.50 -10.76
N ASP A 80 -2.36 13.29 -11.17
CA ASP A 80 -3.65 12.90 -11.68
C ASP A 80 -4.62 12.60 -10.54
N PRO A 81 -5.82 13.21 -10.50
CA PRO A 81 -6.82 12.90 -9.49
C PRO A 81 -7.35 11.45 -9.55
N ALA A 82 -7.15 10.75 -10.67
CA ALA A 82 -7.54 9.35 -10.82
C ALA A 82 -6.64 8.38 -10.05
N VAL A 83 -5.41 8.79 -9.71
CA VAL A 83 -4.51 7.94 -8.92
C VAL A 83 -4.65 8.20 -7.42
N PRO A 84 -4.60 7.17 -6.57
CA PRO A 84 -4.81 7.31 -5.16
C PRO A 84 -3.66 8.03 -4.45
N THR A 85 -4.02 8.72 -3.37
CA THR A 85 -3.11 9.24 -2.36
C THR A 85 -3.70 8.95 -0.99
N GLY A 86 -2.94 8.30 -0.11
CA GLY A 86 -3.45 7.92 1.20
C GLY A 86 -2.55 6.96 1.97
N LEU A 87 -3.13 6.37 3.03
CA LEU A 87 -2.49 5.44 3.93
C LEU A 87 -3.30 4.16 4.04
N TRP A 88 -2.59 3.04 4.11
CA TRP A 88 -3.16 1.72 4.38
C TRP A 88 -2.34 1.01 5.46
N SER A 89 -3.04 0.31 6.34
CA SER A 89 -2.38 -0.72 7.13
C SER A 89 -2.00 -1.90 6.23
N THR A 90 -1.03 -2.67 6.66
CA THR A 90 -0.53 -3.83 5.90
C THR A 90 -0.74 -5.12 6.71
N PRO A 91 -0.65 -6.30 6.08
CA PRO A 91 -0.65 -7.56 6.80
C PRO A 91 0.44 -7.69 7.87
N ASP A 92 1.56 -6.97 7.71
CA ASP A 92 2.58 -6.82 8.74
C ASP A 92 2.21 -5.64 9.65
N PRO A 93 1.90 -5.86 10.94
CA PRO A 93 1.42 -4.81 11.84
C PRO A 93 2.46 -3.71 12.11
N GLU A 94 3.73 -3.95 11.81
CA GLU A 94 4.81 -2.98 11.99
C GLU A 94 5.10 -2.17 10.72
N LYS A 95 4.37 -2.42 9.63
CA LYS A 95 4.52 -1.68 8.36
C LYS A 95 3.32 -0.83 8.03
N ILE A 96 3.60 0.34 7.49
CA ILE A 96 2.61 1.23 6.90
C ILE A 96 2.81 1.30 5.39
N CYS A 97 1.71 1.31 4.65
CA CYS A 97 1.73 1.59 3.23
C CYS A 97 1.27 3.03 2.99
N ALA A 98 2.16 3.86 2.48
CA ALA A 98 1.85 5.20 2.02
C ALA A 98 1.80 5.22 0.49
N VAL A 99 0.69 5.67 -0.08
CA VAL A 99 0.58 5.85 -1.54
C VAL A 99 0.48 7.34 -1.83
N ALA A 100 1.38 7.84 -2.65
CA ALA A 100 1.51 9.24 -3.00
C ALA A 100 1.41 9.40 -4.52
N GLY A 101 0.23 9.77 -5.04
CA GLY A 101 0.00 9.92 -6.48
C GLY A 101 0.33 8.64 -7.26
N GLY A 102 -0.15 7.48 -6.81
CA GLY A 102 0.07 6.18 -7.44
C GLY A 102 1.47 5.57 -7.23
N TYR A 103 2.35 6.18 -6.42
CA TYR A 103 3.60 5.59 -5.97
C TYR A 103 3.40 5.01 -4.57
N ALA A 104 3.65 3.72 -4.39
CA ALA A 104 3.45 3.01 -3.14
C ALA A 104 4.77 2.77 -2.41
N TYR A 105 4.78 3.15 -1.13
CA TYR A 105 5.90 3.04 -0.21
C TYR A 105 5.47 2.18 0.98
N LEU A 106 6.14 1.06 1.18
CA LEU A 106 5.97 0.19 2.34
C LEU A 106 7.11 0.49 3.31
N ILE A 107 6.78 1.08 4.45
CA ILE A 107 7.73 1.64 5.40
C ILE A 107 7.64 0.85 6.70
N ASP A 108 8.78 0.39 7.21
CA ASP A 108 8.88 -0.19 8.53
C ASP A 108 8.76 0.93 9.58
N THR A 109 7.77 0.87 10.44
CA THR A 109 7.50 1.92 11.42
C THR A 109 8.49 1.91 12.59
N THR A 110 9.14 0.78 12.84
CA THR A 110 10.15 0.62 13.89
C THR A 110 11.56 0.99 13.40
N ALA A 111 11.82 0.78 12.11
CA ALA A 111 13.07 1.09 11.42
C ALA A 111 12.81 1.81 10.08
N PRO A 112 12.42 3.10 10.09
CA PRO A 112 11.95 3.83 8.90
C PRO A 112 12.97 3.96 7.76
N GLU A 113 14.24 3.73 8.03
CA GLU A 113 15.28 3.58 7.02
C GLU A 113 15.09 2.35 6.13
N HIS A 114 14.33 1.35 6.60
CA HIS A 114 13.94 0.17 5.83
C HIS A 114 12.58 0.41 5.19
N PHE A 115 12.59 0.54 3.89
CA PHE A 115 11.39 0.73 3.10
C PHE A 115 11.50 0.02 1.76
N THR A 116 10.36 -0.31 1.20
CA THR A 116 10.24 -0.81 -0.18
C THR A 116 9.36 0.15 -0.97
N MET A 117 9.91 0.74 -2.01
CA MET A 117 9.11 1.43 -3.02
C MET A 117 8.74 0.41 -4.09
N LEU A 118 7.45 0.18 -4.29
CA LEU A 118 7.02 -0.78 -5.29
C LEU A 118 7.45 -0.32 -6.70
N PRO A 119 8.04 -1.22 -7.51
CA PRO A 119 8.38 -0.91 -8.91
C PRO A 119 7.11 -0.79 -9.77
N TYR A 120 5.98 -1.21 -9.25
CA TYR A 120 4.67 -1.24 -9.85
C TYR A 120 4.02 0.15 -9.86
N ARG A 121 3.96 0.81 -11.02
CA ARG A 121 3.55 2.22 -11.16
C ARG A 121 2.81 2.50 -12.47
N PRO A 122 1.74 3.30 -12.47
CA PRO A 122 1.03 3.77 -11.30
C PRO A 122 0.18 2.69 -10.65
N VAL A 123 0.05 2.77 -9.32
CA VAL A 123 -1.03 2.10 -8.61
C VAL A 123 -2.30 2.92 -8.86
N MET A 124 -3.37 2.30 -9.35
CA MET A 124 -4.65 2.92 -9.63
C MET A 124 -5.66 2.72 -8.51
N GLU A 125 -5.56 1.61 -7.80
CA GLU A 125 -6.39 1.29 -6.65
C GLU A 125 -5.57 0.46 -5.64
N VAL A 126 -5.83 0.66 -4.35
CA VAL A 126 -5.33 -0.22 -3.28
C VAL A 126 -6.52 -0.82 -2.56
N ARG A 127 -6.48 -2.14 -2.37
CA ARG A 127 -7.56 -2.85 -1.72
C ARG A 127 -7.04 -3.80 -0.66
N ALA A 128 -7.50 -3.60 0.58
CA ALA A 128 -7.21 -4.53 1.67
C ALA A 128 -8.12 -5.76 1.58
N VAL A 129 -7.55 -6.94 1.79
CA VAL A 129 -8.24 -8.22 1.89
C VAL A 129 -7.81 -8.92 3.19
N PRO A 130 -8.31 -8.47 4.36
CA PRO A 130 -7.85 -8.95 5.65
C PRO A 130 -8.03 -10.44 5.86
N ALA A 131 -9.12 -11.02 5.32
CA ALA A 131 -9.41 -12.45 5.41
C ALA A 131 -8.33 -13.33 4.78
N GLU A 132 -7.61 -12.82 3.78
CA GLU A 132 -6.53 -13.53 3.10
C GLU A 132 -5.14 -13.00 3.48
N GLY A 133 -5.07 -11.99 4.35
CA GLY A 133 -3.81 -11.36 4.73
C GLY A 133 -3.11 -10.69 3.55
N LEU A 134 -3.85 -10.09 2.62
CA LEU A 134 -3.31 -9.48 1.41
C LEU A 134 -3.70 -8.01 1.28
N LEU A 135 -2.74 -7.18 0.87
CA LEU A 135 -2.96 -5.84 0.36
C LEU A 135 -2.73 -5.87 -1.16
N LEU A 136 -3.75 -5.57 -1.94
CA LEU A 136 -3.72 -5.62 -3.38
C LEU A 136 -3.43 -4.24 -3.96
N PHE A 137 -2.53 -4.17 -4.91
CA PHE A 137 -2.21 -3.00 -5.71
C PHE A 137 -2.68 -3.25 -7.14
N VAL A 138 -3.68 -2.52 -7.56
CA VAL A 138 -4.27 -2.64 -8.90
C VAL A 138 -3.63 -1.59 -9.80
N GLY A 139 -3.07 -2.00 -10.91
CA GLY A 139 -2.55 -1.10 -11.94
C GLY A 139 -3.41 -1.08 -13.19
N HIS A 140 -2.85 -0.60 -14.29
CA HIS A 140 -3.56 -0.60 -15.56
C HIS A 140 -3.71 -1.99 -16.18
N ARG A 141 -2.77 -2.91 -15.90
CA ARG A 141 -2.64 -4.18 -16.65
C ARG A 141 -2.63 -5.42 -15.82
N SER A 142 -2.21 -5.34 -14.58
CA SER A 142 -2.04 -6.46 -13.66
C SER A 142 -2.43 -6.06 -12.24
N ILE A 143 -2.39 -7.01 -11.35
CA ILE A 143 -2.61 -6.83 -9.91
C ILE A 143 -1.40 -7.42 -9.20
N LEU A 144 -0.82 -6.64 -8.27
CA LEU A 144 0.22 -7.10 -7.37
C LEU A 144 -0.37 -7.30 -5.99
N ALA A 145 -0.09 -8.43 -5.37
CA ALA A 145 -0.46 -8.71 -3.98
C ALA A 145 0.75 -8.61 -3.07
N TRP A 146 0.57 -7.88 -1.98
CA TRP A 146 1.50 -7.80 -0.88
C TRP A 146 0.89 -8.52 0.32
N GLY A 147 1.59 -9.46 0.89
CA GLY A 147 1.02 -10.23 1.97
C GLY A 147 2.01 -11.01 2.77
N GLY A 148 1.46 -11.51 3.86
CA GLY A 148 2.09 -12.02 5.00
C GLY A 148 3.11 -13.12 4.86
N PHE A 149 3.47 -13.53 6.00
CA PHE A 149 4.44 -14.50 6.48
C PHE A 149 4.56 -15.82 5.70
N ALA A 150 3.61 -16.18 4.85
CA ALA A 150 3.63 -17.45 4.14
C ALA A 150 4.58 -17.49 2.93
N TRP A 151 5.01 -16.35 2.41
CA TRP A 151 5.73 -16.26 1.13
C TRP A 151 7.12 -15.61 1.18
N GLY A 152 7.60 -15.28 2.36
CA GLY A 152 9.00 -15.28 2.77
C GLY A 152 10.03 -14.43 2.04
N ARG A 153 9.69 -13.50 1.16
CA ARG A 153 10.65 -12.53 0.61
C ARG A 153 9.97 -11.20 0.39
N ASP A 154 10.43 -10.18 1.10
CA ASP A 154 10.05 -8.76 0.95
C ASP A 154 8.55 -8.45 0.94
N GLY A 155 7.70 -9.41 1.35
CA GLY A 155 6.26 -9.22 1.47
C GLY A 155 5.45 -9.28 0.17
N GLN A 156 6.06 -9.35 -1.01
CA GLN A 156 5.35 -9.58 -2.26
C GLN A 156 4.90 -11.04 -2.34
N ALA A 157 3.59 -11.27 -2.36
CA ALA A 157 3.01 -12.61 -2.49
C ALA A 157 3.04 -13.09 -3.94
N TRP A 158 2.49 -12.28 -4.83
CA TRP A 158 2.40 -12.57 -6.26
C TRP A 158 2.13 -11.29 -7.08
N GLU A 159 2.34 -11.38 -8.37
CA GLU A 159 1.84 -10.47 -9.38
C GLU A 159 1.11 -11.29 -10.44
N SER A 160 -0.09 -10.87 -10.82
CA SER A 160 -0.85 -11.56 -11.84
C SER A 160 -0.20 -11.42 -13.22
N GLU A 161 -0.55 -12.30 -14.12
CA GLU A 161 -0.35 -12.04 -15.54
C GLU A 161 -1.06 -10.77 -16.00
N ARG A 162 -0.84 -10.36 -17.24
CA ARG A 162 -1.57 -9.25 -17.85
C ARG A 162 -3.05 -9.59 -17.98
N LEU A 163 -3.90 -8.80 -17.33
CA LEU A 163 -5.36 -8.97 -17.28
C LEU A 163 -6.09 -7.98 -18.20
N SER A 164 -5.40 -6.91 -18.60
CA SER A 164 -5.98 -5.84 -19.40
C SER A 164 -4.92 -5.18 -20.27
N ASP A 165 -5.35 -4.53 -21.34
CA ASP A 165 -4.50 -3.63 -22.11
C ASP A 165 -4.44 -2.24 -21.49
N GLU A 166 -5.56 -1.76 -20.93
CA GLU A 166 -5.65 -0.46 -20.28
C GLU A 166 -6.85 -0.40 -19.34
N GLY A 167 -6.56 -0.34 -18.04
CA GLY A 167 -7.57 -0.23 -17.00
C GLY A 167 -8.16 -1.56 -16.55
N LEU A 168 -8.24 -1.70 -15.24
CA LEU A 168 -8.83 -2.84 -14.55
C LEU A 168 -9.92 -2.36 -13.61
N THR A 169 -11.00 -3.11 -13.50
CA THR A 169 -12.05 -2.89 -12.51
C THR A 169 -12.29 -4.17 -11.74
N ILE A 170 -12.15 -4.12 -10.41
CA ILE A 170 -12.49 -5.23 -9.53
C ILE A 170 -14.00 -5.17 -9.24
N SER A 171 -14.70 -6.24 -9.56
CA SER A 171 -16.14 -6.36 -9.34
C SER A 171 -16.48 -6.99 -7.98
N SER A 172 -15.76 -8.02 -7.58
CA SER A 172 -15.96 -8.68 -6.28
C SER A 172 -14.72 -9.42 -5.80
N ILE A 173 -14.63 -9.59 -4.47
CA ILE A 173 -13.66 -10.44 -3.81
C ILE A 173 -14.43 -11.31 -2.82
N GLU A 174 -14.53 -12.60 -3.12
CA GLU A 174 -15.30 -13.57 -2.33
C GLU A 174 -14.65 -14.95 -2.41
N ASN A 175 -14.67 -15.69 -1.29
CA ASN A 175 -14.23 -17.09 -1.25
C ASN A 175 -12.86 -17.32 -1.93
N ARG A 176 -11.85 -16.48 -1.60
CA ARG A 176 -10.50 -16.51 -2.17
C ARG A 176 -10.44 -16.23 -3.67
N THR A 177 -11.50 -15.72 -4.22
CA THR A 177 -11.61 -15.43 -5.64
C THR A 177 -11.81 -13.95 -5.86
N LEU A 178 -10.98 -13.35 -6.69
CA LEU A 178 -11.14 -11.99 -7.17
C LEU A 178 -11.71 -12.05 -8.58
N ARG A 179 -12.80 -11.31 -8.82
CA ARG A 179 -13.40 -11.14 -10.14
C ARG A 179 -13.31 -9.70 -10.58
N GLY A 180 -13.14 -9.50 -11.85
CA GLY A 180 -13.08 -8.18 -12.44
C GLY A 180 -13.25 -8.21 -13.95
N VAL A 181 -13.09 -7.03 -14.54
CA VAL A 181 -13.06 -6.84 -15.97
C VAL A 181 -11.82 -6.03 -16.35
N GLY A 182 -11.23 -6.36 -17.48
CA GLY A 182 -10.14 -5.64 -18.11
C GLY A 182 -10.47 -5.32 -19.55
N TRP A 183 -10.05 -4.17 -20.01
CA TRP A 183 -10.26 -3.79 -21.41
C TRP A 183 -9.25 -4.44 -22.34
N GLU A 184 -9.72 -5.03 -23.43
CA GLU A 184 -8.91 -5.67 -24.47
C GLU A 184 -8.91 -4.84 -25.75
N MET A 185 -7.75 -4.32 -26.11
CA MET A 185 -7.58 -3.44 -27.29
C MET A 185 -7.95 -4.11 -28.61
N ARG A 186 -7.67 -5.42 -28.72
CA ARG A 186 -7.89 -6.17 -29.97
C ARG A 186 -9.37 -6.31 -30.31
N SER A 187 -10.20 -6.56 -29.31
CA SER A 187 -11.64 -6.76 -29.47
C SER A 187 -12.45 -5.51 -29.21
N ASP A 188 -11.83 -4.47 -28.66
CA ASP A 188 -12.45 -3.25 -28.16
C ASP A 188 -13.60 -3.54 -27.18
N LYS A 189 -13.35 -4.49 -26.27
CA LYS A 189 -14.34 -4.97 -25.29
C LYS A 189 -13.74 -5.16 -23.92
N GLU A 190 -14.60 -5.04 -22.91
CA GLU A 190 -14.28 -5.53 -21.58
C GLU A 190 -14.32 -7.06 -21.55
N THR A 191 -13.24 -7.64 -21.03
CA THR A 191 -13.08 -9.09 -20.89
C THR A 191 -13.07 -9.43 -19.41
N PRO A 192 -13.96 -10.32 -18.92
CA PRO A 192 -13.97 -10.73 -17.54
C PRO A 192 -12.76 -11.60 -17.21
N PHE A 193 -12.27 -11.44 -15.99
CA PHE A 193 -11.24 -12.30 -15.43
C PHE A 193 -11.60 -12.76 -14.02
N THR A 194 -11.01 -13.87 -13.64
CA THR A 194 -11.13 -14.45 -12.30
C THR A 194 -9.74 -14.88 -11.84
N ILE A 195 -9.34 -14.45 -10.64
CA ILE A 195 -8.02 -14.73 -10.06
C ILE A 195 -8.20 -15.50 -8.75
N ASP A 196 -7.39 -16.53 -8.56
CA ASP A 196 -7.20 -17.16 -7.26
C ASP A 196 -6.29 -16.26 -6.40
N LEU A 197 -6.79 -15.76 -5.30
CA LEU A 197 -6.05 -14.86 -4.39
C LEU A 197 -4.83 -15.52 -3.74
N ARG A 198 -4.78 -16.83 -3.68
CA ARG A 198 -3.65 -17.54 -3.10
C ARG A 198 -2.44 -17.57 -4.02
N SER A 199 -2.69 -17.76 -5.31
CA SER A 199 -1.63 -17.97 -6.31
C SER A 199 -1.41 -16.79 -7.24
N GLY A 200 -2.38 -15.88 -7.37
CA GLY A 200 -2.39 -14.82 -8.37
C GLY A 200 -2.69 -15.32 -9.79
N LEU A 201 -2.99 -16.61 -9.94
CA LEU A 201 -3.25 -17.20 -11.24
C LEU A 201 -4.68 -16.99 -11.70
N ARG A 202 -4.86 -16.82 -12.99
CA ARG A 202 -6.19 -16.74 -13.61
C ARG A 202 -6.88 -18.10 -13.55
N ILE A 203 -8.11 -18.10 -13.07
CA ILE A 203 -8.99 -19.27 -13.10
C ILE A 203 -9.70 -19.25 -14.45
N THR A 204 -9.38 -20.21 -15.31
CA THR A 204 -10.11 -20.44 -16.55
C THR A 204 -11.31 -21.33 -16.23
N PRO A 205 -12.54 -20.98 -16.62
CA PRO A 205 -13.65 -21.91 -16.50
C PRO A 205 -13.30 -23.14 -17.34
N GLU A 206 -13.15 -24.30 -16.70
CA GLU A 206 -13.09 -25.56 -17.42
C GLU A 206 -14.39 -25.69 -18.20
N ASN A 207 -14.28 -25.95 -19.51
CA ASN A 207 -15.40 -26.30 -20.35
C ASN A 207 -16.06 -27.55 -19.76
N THR A 208 -17.20 -27.35 -19.12
CA THR A 208 -18.10 -28.45 -18.69
C THR A 208 -18.86 -28.96 -19.90
#